data_e5ba891af43ad19767660f7f61d8d262
#
_entry.id   e5ba891af43ad19767660f7f61d8d262
#
_cell.length_a   1.000
_cell.length_b   1.000
_cell.length_c   1.000
_cell.angle_alpha   90.00
_cell.angle_beta   90.00
_cell.angle_gamma   90.00
#
_symmetry.space_group_name_H-M   'P 1'
#
loop_
_entity.id
_entity.type
_entity.pdbx_description
1 polymer ?
#
loop_
_entity_poly.entity_id
_entity_poly.type
_entity_poly.pdbx_seq_one_letter_code
_entity_poly.pdbx_strand_id
1 'polypeptide(L)'
;MTKEEILKKAYVERDVSWMYFNHRILQEAEKEYVPLLERLSFLGIYSNNLDEFFRVRVASLNRMLDRKLEKDTENQIKKTLKTINKLNESYSKEYTEAVDTVFHELELHNVRLVTEENLNDEQKEFLTQFFYDKLNGSVNPIWLNEIDDLSTLEDNRIYLIVEKTELPDGAEISEEGKLTDKDGKKLKDKDVKKKYAVVKVPDRVYGRWVKIPSSDGFDNIMYLDDVCRFCLPLVFLGFKESTYRAYSFKFTKDAEMELENDADFGTMEKIALGVNSRKRGEAVRVIYDSAMPKEMQKKLRERLNTKELDASLAGGRYQNHKDLMSFPDCGHKELKYEKWAPIMKTEFLSNESILDQIRQKDRFIHVPYHSFNGYIRVLREAATKPEVKAIKTTLYRLAKDSKVVKALITAARNGKKVTAVVELLARFDEESNIKWSKRMQE
;
A
#
# COMPACT_ATOMS: atom_id res chain seq x y z
N MET A 1 4.71 -22.05 41.99
CA MET A 1 5.27 -21.35 40.79
C MET A 1 6.22 -20.28 41.27
N THR A 2 7.45 -20.32 40.79
CA THR A 2 8.44 -19.28 41.07
C THR A 2 8.08 -17.98 40.32
N LYS A 3 8.64 -16.85 40.77
CA LYS A 3 8.46 -15.56 40.10
C LYS A 3 8.86 -15.63 38.60
N GLU A 4 9.87 -16.43 38.30
CA GLU A 4 10.38 -16.66 36.97
C GLU A 4 9.42 -17.50 36.10
N GLU A 5 8.76 -18.51 36.69
CA GLU A 5 7.72 -19.30 36.00
C GLU A 5 6.45 -18.46 35.75
N ILE A 6 6.11 -17.56 36.66
CA ILE A 6 4.99 -16.62 36.49
C ILE A 6 5.31 -15.65 35.33
N LEU A 7 6.51 -15.06 35.31
CA LEU A 7 6.94 -14.16 34.25
C LEU A 7 6.97 -14.85 32.89
N LYS A 8 7.48 -16.10 32.80
CA LYS A 8 7.46 -16.87 31.54
C LYS A 8 6.06 -17.18 31.03
N LYS A 9 5.07 -17.37 31.92
CA LYS A 9 3.66 -17.60 31.54
C LYS A 9 2.92 -16.30 31.19
N ALA A 10 3.26 -15.19 31.83
CA ALA A 10 2.65 -13.89 31.60
C ALA A 10 3.25 -13.14 30.42
N TYR A 11 4.46 -13.51 29.97
CA TYR A 11 5.13 -12.86 28.85
C TYR A 11 4.62 -13.40 27.50
N VAL A 12 4.14 -12.50 26.66
CA VAL A 12 3.86 -12.78 25.26
C VAL A 12 4.96 -12.12 24.45
N GLU A 13 5.58 -12.89 23.53
CA GLU A 13 6.59 -12.34 22.65
C GLU A 13 6.04 -11.16 21.85
N ARG A 14 6.84 -10.09 21.72
CA ARG A 14 6.39 -8.79 21.20
C ARG A 14 5.78 -8.89 19.79
N ASP A 15 6.39 -9.65 18.90
CA ASP A 15 5.95 -9.73 17.51
C ASP A 15 4.68 -10.61 17.39
N VAL A 16 4.50 -11.59 18.26
CA VAL A 16 3.23 -12.33 18.40
C VAL A 16 2.14 -11.44 19.00
N SER A 17 2.47 -10.65 20.04
CA SER A 17 1.54 -9.68 20.64
C SER A 17 1.06 -8.63 19.62
N TRP A 18 1.94 -8.24 18.69
CA TRP A 18 1.58 -7.34 17.61
C TRP A 18 0.51 -7.93 16.67
N MET A 19 0.55 -9.24 16.39
CA MET A 19 -0.48 -9.91 15.59
C MET A 19 -1.86 -9.80 16.27
N TYR A 20 -1.93 -9.98 17.59
CA TYR A 20 -3.18 -9.79 18.36
C TYR A 20 -3.66 -8.34 18.33
N PHE A 21 -2.74 -7.37 18.41
CA PHE A 21 -3.09 -5.95 18.27
C PHE A 21 -3.70 -5.65 16.92
N ASN A 22 -3.09 -6.11 15.83
CA ASN A 22 -3.61 -5.88 14.48
C ASN A 22 -4.96 -6.58 14.26
N HIS A 23 -5.15 -7.77 14.84
CA HIS A 23 -6.43 -8.50 14.79
C HIS A 23 -7.60 -7.69 15.38
N ARG A 24 -7.37 -6.85 16.40
CA ARG A 24 -8.40 -5.96 16.95
C ARG A 24 -8.96 -4.97 15.92
N ILE A 25 -8.14 -4.60 14.93
CA ILE A 25 -8.59 -3.73 13.83
C ILE A 25 -9.54 -4.50 12.91
N LEU A 26 -9.25 -5.78 12.65
CA LEU A 26 -10.15 -6.66 11.91
C LEU A 26 -11.48 -6.83 12.65
N GLN A 27 -11.42 -7.12 13.94
CA GLN A 27 -12.62 -7.21 14.80
C GLN A 27 -13.46 -5.93 14.81
N GLU A 28 -12.85 -4.74 14.66
CA GLU A 28 -13.62 -3.49 14.53
C GLU A 28 -14.32 -3.39 13.18
N ALA A 29 -13.69 -3.89 12.10
CA ALA A 29 -14.30 -3.95 10.78
C ALA A 29 -15.53 -4.88 10.72
N GLU A 30 -15.64 -5.86 11.63
CA GLU A 30 -16.75 -6.81 11.71
C GLU A 30 -17.96 -6.29 12.50
N LYS A 31 -17.83 -5.12 13.17
CA LYS A 31 -18.90 -4.57 14.00
C LYS A 31 -20.01 -3.94 13.15
N GLU A 32 -21.24 -4.39 13.35
CA GLU A 32 -22.42 -3.90 12.65
C GLU A 32 -22.71 -2.40 12.92
N TYR A 33 -22.33 -1.88 14.10
CA TYR A 33 -22.50 -0.45 14.41
C TYR A 33 -21.50 0.46 13.70
N VAL A 34 -20.45 -0.10 13.08
CA VAL A 34 -19.48 0.66 12.29
C VAL A 34 -20.04 0.85 10.88
N PRO A 35 -20.10 2.09 10.36
CA PRO A 35 -20.59 2.35 8.99
C PRO A 35 -19.77 1.59 7.95
N LEU A 36 -20.41 1.10 6.88
CA LEU A 36 -19.80 0.17 5.91
C LEU A 36 -18.50 0.69 5.27
N LEU A 37 -18.44 1.97 4.91
CA LEU A 37 -17.23 2.55 4.30
C LEU A 37 -16.10 2.73 5.32
N GLU A 38 -16.42 2.84 6.61
CA GLU A 38 -15.43 2.82 7.68
C GLU A 38 -14.93 1.38 7.93
N ARG A 39 -15.83 0.38 7.83
CA ARG A 39 -15.44 -1.04 7.88
C ARG A 39 -14.43 -1.36 6.77
N LEU A 40 -14.66 -0.90 5.53
CA LEU A 40 -13.66 -0.99 4.45
C LEU A 40 -12.34 -0.30 4.81
N SER A 41 -12.42 0.88 5.45
CA SER A 41 -11.22 1.60 5.90
C SER A 41 -10.44 0.80 6.95
N PHE A 42 -11.11 0.18 7.92
CA PHE A 42 -10.46 -0.68 8.91
C PHE A 42 -9.83 -1.92 8.26
N LEU A 43 -10.48 -2.56 7.29
CA LEU A 43 -9.92 -3.65 6.52
C LEU A 43 -8.65 -3.21 5.76
N GLY A 44 -8.68 -2.01 5.17
CA GLY A 44 -7.52 -1.41 4.53
C GLY A 44 -6.36 -1.13 5.49
N ILE A 45 -6.66 -0.61 6.69
CA ILE A 45 -5.68 -0.36 7.75
C ILE A 45 -5.06 -1.68 8.22
N TYR A 46 -5.88 -2.71 8.49
CA TYR A 46 -5.40 -4.03 8.88
C TYR A 46 -4.39 -4.59 7.86
N SER A 47 -4.75 -4.55 6.57
CA SER A 47 -3.89 -5.04 5.49
C SER A 47 -2.58 -4.25 5.36
N ASN A 48 -2.66 -2.92 5.42
CA ASN A 48 -1.48 -2.07 5.35
C ASN A 48 -0.52 -2.28 6.52
N ASN A 49 -1.05 -2.42 7.71
CA ASN A 49 -0.26 -2.70 8.91
C ASN A 49 0.42 -4.07 8.82
N LEU A 50 -0.30 -5.08 8.32
CA LEU A 50 0.24 -6.43 8.14
C LEU A 50 1.39 -6.45 7.12
N ASP A 51 1.23 -5.77 5.98
CA ASP A 51 2.29 -5.64 4.97
C ASP A 51 3.55 -5.02 5.58
N GLU A 52 3.39 -3.98 6.39
CA GLU A 52 4.50 -3.31 7.04
C GLU A 52 5.17 -4.18 8.12
N PHE A 53 4.38 -4.94 8.86
CA PHE A 53 4.90 -5.88 9.85
C PHE A 53 5.78 -6.96 9.20
N PHE A 54 5.32 -7.55 8.09
CA PHE A 54 6.12 -8.53 7.35
C PHE A 54 7.38 -7.92 6.77
N ARG A 55 7.26 -6.73 6.17
CA ARG A 55 8.37 -6.00 5.54
C ARG A 55 9.49 -5.64 6.52
N VAL A 56 9.15 -5.44 7.78
CA VAL A 56 10.07 -4.94 8.79
C VAL A 56 10.44 -6.02 9.79
N ARG A 57 9.42 -6.55 10.49
CA ARG A 57 9.68 -7.43 11.64
C ARG A 57 9.97 -8.84 11.22
N VAL A 58 9.16 -9.41 10.32
CA VAL A 58 9.40 -10.77 9.80
C VAL A 58 10.69 -10.82 9.00
N ALA A 59 10.95 -9.81 8.15
CA ALA A 59 12.21 -9.70 7.43
C ALA A 59 13.43 -9.64 8.39
N SER A 60 13.34 -8.85 9.47
CA SER A 60 14.40 -8.78 10.50
C SER A 60 14.63 -10.12 11.19
N LEU A 61 13.56 -10.85 11.55
CA LEU A 61 13.67 -12.18 12.16
C LEU A 61 14.31 -13.19 11.20
N ASN A 62 13.99 -13.16 9.92
CA ASN A 62 14.59 -14.02 8.91
C ASN A 62 16.11 -13.73 8.76
N ARG A 63 16.51 -12.45 8.66
CA ARG A 63 17.93 -12.07 8.61
C ARG A 63 18.71 -12.49 9.85
N MET A 64 18.06 -12.47 11.03
CA MET A 64 18.73 -12.99 12.24
C MET A 64 19.05 -14.48 12.11
N LEU A 65 18.18 -15.28 11.47
CA LEU A 65 18.41 -16.70 11.22
C LEU A 65 19.57 -16.98 10.24
N ASP A 66 19.88 -16.04 9.34
CA ASP A 66 21.01 -16.15 8.41
C ASP A 66 22.37 -15.94 9.12
N ARG A 67 22.36 -15.49 10.38
CA ARG A 67 23.56 -15.27 11.21
C ARG A 67 23.83 -16.49 12.10
N LYS A 68 25.09 -16.67 12.53
CA LYS A 68 25.41 -17.66 13.57
C LYS A 68 24.82 -17.18 14.90
N LEU A 69 23.78 -17.86 15.37
CA LEU A 69 23.12 -17.61 16.63
C LEU A 69 23.37 -18.74 17.62
N GLU A 70 23.18 -18.45 18.90
CA GLU A 70 23.04 -19.49 19.90
C GLU A 70 21.78 -20.32 19.63
N LYS A 71 21.86 -21.63 19.82
CA LYS A 71 20.81 -22.60 19.47
C LYS A 71 19.45 -22.26 20.11
N ASP A 72 19.46 -21.75 21.34
CA ASP A 72 18.22 -21.35 22.04
C ASP A 72 17.58 -20.12 21.42
N THR A 73 18.36 -19.13 21.03
CA THR A 73 17.89 -17.93 20.31
C THR A 73 17.33 -18.30 18.94
N GLU A 74 18.02 -19.15 18.20
CA GLU A 74 17.55 -19.65 16.90
C GLU A 74 16.21 -20.38 17.02
N ASN A 75 16.07 -21.28 18.01
CA ASN A 75 14.83 -22.01 18.28
C ASN A 75 13.69 -21.06 18.67
N GLN A 76 13.97 -20.02 19.46
CA GLN A 76 12.99 -19.03 19.85
C GLN A 76 12.46 -18.25 18.64
N ILE A 77 13.35 -17.80 17.75
CA ILE A 77 12.97 -17.08 16.51
C ILE A 77 12.13 -17.97 15.62
N LYS A 78 12.56 -19.24 15.38
CA LYS A 78 11.78 -20.21 14.59
C LYS A 78 10.38 -20.45 15.16
N LYS A 79 10.26 -20.56 16.49
CA LYS A 79 8.97 -20.70 17.19
C LYS A 79 8.09 -19.46 16.99
N THR A 80 8.66 -18.26 17.10
CA THR A 80 7.98 -17.00 16.89
C THR A 80 7.44 -16.91 15.46
N LEU A 81 8.28 -17.15 14.45
CA LEU A 81 7.87 -17.14 13.03
C LEU A 81 6.78 -18.16 12.74
N LYS A 82 6.88 -19.38 13.27
CA LYS A 82 5.85 -20.41 13.14
C LYS A 82 4.50 -19.95 13.74
N THR A 83 4.54 -19.28 14.90
CA THR A 83 3.34 -18.76 15.56
C THR A 83 2.72 -17.63 14.74
N ILE A 84 3.54 -16.68 14.23
CA ILE A 84 3.09 -15.59 13.37
C ILE A 84 2.41 -16.14 12.10
N ASN A 85 3.03 -17.12 11.43
CA ASN A 85 2.48 -17.72 10.22
C ASN A 85 1.14 -18.43 10.47
N LYS A 86 1.01 -19.15 11.58
CA LYS A 86 -0.25 -19.80 11.98
C LYS A 86 -1.36 -18.78 12.25
N LEU A 87 -1.05 -17.70 12.97
CA LEU A 87 -2.02 -16.62 13.24
C LEU A 87 -2.41 -15.91 11.93
N ASN A 88 -1.43 -15.63 11.06
CA ASN A 88 -1.68 -15.00 9.78
C ASN A 88 -2.61 -15.85 8.88
N GLU A 89 -2.42 -17.17 8.86
CA GLU A 89 -3.30 -18.08 8.12
C GLU A 89 -4.74 -18.05 8.65
N SER A 90 -4.91 -18.07 9.98
CA SER A 90 -6.23 -17.99 10.61
C SER A 90 -6.92 -16.66 10.30
N TYR A 91 -6.23 -15.56 10.52
CA TYR A 91 -6.77 -14.21 10.32
C TYR A 91 -6.99 -13.86 8.84
N SER A 92 -6.29 -14.51 7.92
CA SER A 92 -6.52 -14.33 6.48
C SER A 92 -7.88 -14.87 6.05
N LYS A 93 -8.37 -15.95 6.66
CA LYS A 93 -9.71 -16.50 6.39
C LYS A 93 -10.79 -15.55 6.91
N GLU A 94 -10.68 -15.16 8.18
CA GLU A 94 -11.57 -14.18 8.82
C GLU A 94 -11.62 -12.85 8.05
N TYR A 95 -10.45 -12.38 7.59
CA TYR A 95 -10.34 -11.18 6.76
C TYR A 95 -11.09 -11.30 5.43
N THR A 96 -10.97 -12.44 4.74
CA THR A 96 -11.66 -12.67 3.47
C THR A 96 -13.17 -12.66 3.68
N GLU A 97 -13.66 -13.36 4.70
CA GLU A 97 -15.08 -13.40 5.07
C GLU A 97 -15.61 -12.00 5.42
N ALA A 98 -14.83 -11.20 6.15
CA ALA A 98 -15.20 -9.83 6.49
C ALA A 98 -15.27 -8.91 5.24
N VAL A 99 -14.33 -9.05 4.30
CA VAL A 99 -14.35 -8.32 3.02
C VAL A 99 -15.59 -8.67 2.22
N ASP A 100 -15.86 -9.96 2.05
CA ASP A 100 -17.01 -10.45 1.27
C ASP A 100 -18.33 -9.99 1.88
N THR A 101 -18.44 -10.04 3.21
CA THR A 101 -19.61 -9.55 3.96
C THR A 101 -19.85 -8.05 3.70
N VAL A 102 -18.81 -7.23 3.81
CA VAL A 102 -18.95 -5.77 3.62
C VAL A 102 -19.36 -5.44 2.18
N PHE A 103 -18.79 -6.12 1.19
CA PHE A 103 -19.19 -5.88 -0.20
C PHE A 103 -20.63 -6.37 -0.49
N HIS A 104 -21.04 -7.47 0.10
CA HIS A 104 -22.45 -7.92 0.01
C HIS A 104 -23.41 -6.91 0.64
N GLU A 105 -23.07 -6.37 1.82
CA GLU A 105 -23.88 -5.32 2.46
C GLU A 105 -23.89 -4.01 1.65
N LEU A 106 -22.78 -3.62 1.00
CA LEU A 106 -22.74 -2.47 0.10
C LEU A 106 -23.68 -2.64 -1.09
N GLU A 107 -23.82 -3.85 -1.61
CA GLU A 107 -24.77 -4.13 -2.71
C GLU A 107 -26.22 -3.85 -2.29
N LEU A 108 -26.58 -4.07 -1.02
CA LEU A 108 -27.89 -3.70 -0.47
C LEU A 108 -28.09 -2.17 -0.42
N HIS A 109 -27.02 -1.40 -0.48
CA HIS A 109 -27.01 0.06 -0.59
C HIS A 109 -26.78 0.56 -2.04
N ASN A 110 -27.04 -0.28 -3.04
CA ASN A 110 -26.85 0.00 -4.45
C ASN A 110 -25.41 0.37 -4.86
N VAL A 111 -24.41 -0.12 -4.15
CA VAL A 111 -23.00 0.00 -4.51
C VAL A 111 -22.45 -1.40 -4.81
N ARG A 112 -22.05 -1.66 -6.05
CA ARG A 112 -21.69 -3.00 -6.51
C ARG A 112 -20.31 -3.03 -7.12
N LEU A 113 -19.53 -4.08 -6.79
CA LEU A 113 -18.30 -4.39 -7.51
C LEU A 113 -18.63 -5.15 -8.80
N VAL A 114 -18.03 -4.69 -9.90
CA VAL A 114 -18.15 -5.30 -11.22
C VAL A 114 -16.79 -5.77 -11.70
N THR A 115 -16.74 -6.93 -12.33
CA THR A 115 -15.53 -7.50 -12.95
C THR A 115 -15.58 -7.38 -14.46
N GLU A 116 -14.46 -7.63 -15.14
CA GLU A 116 -14.39 -7.63 -16.61
C GLU A 116 -15.20 -8.73 -17.28
N GLU A 117 -15.64 -9.73 -16.53
CA GLU A 117 -16.34 -10.91 -17.08
C GLU A 117 -17.82 -10.63 -17.42
N ASN A 118 -18.47 -9.68 -16.72
CA ASN A 118 -19.91 -9.44 -16.78
C ASN A 118 -20.25 -8.01 -17.18
N LEU A 119 -19.59 -7.48 -18.22
CA LEU A 119 -19.82 -6.12 -18.72
C LEU A 119 -20.86 -6.10 -19.83
N ASN A 120 -21.78 -5.13 -19.79
CA ASN A 120 -22.64 -4.81 -20.90
C ASN A 120 -21.92 -3.97 -21.97
N ASP A 121 -22.56 -3.75 -23.12
CA ASP A 121 -21.91 -3.09 -24.25
C ASP A 121 -21.59 -1.61 -23.95
N GLU A 122 -22.42 -0.87 -23.21
CA GLU A 122 -22.14 0.50 -22.78
C GLU A 122 -20.90 0.56 -21.89
N GLN A 123 -20.76 -0.39 -20.97
CA GLN A 123 -19.61 -0.49 -20.08
C GLN A 123 -18.32 -0.84 -20.84
N LYS A 124 -18.41 -1.74 -21.82
CA LYS A 124 -17.27 -2.07 -22.69
C LYS A 124 -16.82 -0.87 -23.55
N GLU A 125 -17.76 -0.13 -24.10
CA GLU A 125 -17.47 1.09 -24.86
C GLU A 125 -16.80 2.14 -23.93
N PHE A 126 -17.37 2.38 -22.75
CA PHE A 126 -16.79 3.29 -21.75
C PHE A 126 -15.36 2.90 -21.38
N LEU A 127 -15.10 1.62 -21.10
CA LEU A 127 -13.77 1.14 -20.71
C LEU A 127 -12.77 1.21 -21.88
N THR A 128 -13.22 0.98 -23.10
CA THR A 128 -12.40 1.16 -24.31
C THR A 128 -11.99 2.62 -24.47
N GLN A 129 -12.92 3.55 -24.31
CA GLN A 129 -12.63 4.98 -24.34
C GLN A 129 -11.71 5.39 -23.17
N PHE A 130 -11.99 4.90 -21.96
CA PHE A 130 -11.16 5.14 -20.78
C PHE A 130 -9.71 4.67 -20.97
N PHE A 131 -9.53 3.55 -21.68
CA PHE A 131 -8.18 3.08 -22.03
C PHE A 131 -7.46 4.11 -22.92
N TYR A 132 -8.07 4.55 -24.02
CA TYR A 132 -7.44 5.49 -24.93
C TYR A 132 -7.18 6.86 -24.30
N ASP A 133 -8.10 7.34 -23.46
CA ASP A 133 -7.99 8.66 -22.85
C ASP A 133 -7.00 8.71 -21.67
N LYS A 134 -6.87 7.60 -20.92
CA LYS A 134 -6.12 7.61 -19.68
C LYS A 134 -5.04 6.55 -19.58
N LEU A 135 -5.30 5.31 -19.97
CA LEU A 135 -4.40 4.19 -19.71
C LEU A 135 -3.39 3.95 -20.83
N ASN A 136 -3.68 4.41 -22.04
CA ASN A 136 -2.80 4.25 -23.19
C ASN A 136 -1.43 4.89 -22.90
N GLY A 137 -0.36 4.08 -23.04
CA GLY A 137 1.00 4.49 -22.67
C GLY A 137 1.35 4.36 -21.18
N SER A 138 0.35 4.12 -20.28
CA SER A 138 0.59 3.86 -18.86
C SER A 138 0.57 2.36 -18.52
N VAL A 139 -0.10 1.55 -19.34
CA VAL A 139 -0.18 0.09 -19.20
C VAL A 139 0.73 -0.54 -20.25
N ASN A 140 1.97 -0.85 -19.86
CA ASN A 140 2.99 -1.35 -20.76
C ASN A 140 3.38 -2.78 -20.39
N PRO A 141 3.26 -3.76 -21.31
CA PRO A 141 3.68 -5.12 -21.07
C PRO A 141 5.20 -5.25 -21.20
N ILE A 142 5.81 -5.99 -20.29
CA ILE A 142 7.20 -6.40 -20.36
C ILE A 142 7.20 -7.93 -20.52
N TRP A 143 7.84 -8.45 -21.58
CA TRP A 143 7.91 -9.88 -21.78
C TRP A 143 8.73 -10.55 -20.67
N LEU A 144 8.17 -11.59 -20.08
CA LEU A 144 8.80 -12.28 -18.94
C LEU A 144 10.17 -12.87 -19.30
N ASN A 145 10.39 -13.25 -20.54
CA ASN A 145 11.66 -13.79 -21.00
C ASN A 145 12.76 -12.72 -21.14
N GLU A 146 12.37 -11.45 -21.29
CA GLU A 146 13.29 -10.30 -21.39
C GLU A 146 13.67 -9.72 -20.03
N ILE A 147 13.08 -10.24 -18.95
CA ILE A 147 13.39 -9.81 -17.60
C ILE A 147 14.23 -10.90 -16.93
N ASP A 148 15.49 -10.62 -16.64
CA ASP A 148 16.35 -11.56 -15.92
C ASP A 148 15.94 -11.69 -14.46
N ASP A 149 15.60 -10.56 -13.83
CA ASP A 149 15.20 -10.48 -12.43
C ASP A 149 14.05 -9.48 -12.23
N LEU A 150 12.87 -10.00 -11.85
CA LEU A 150 11.70 -9.19 -11.53
C LEU A 150 11.89 -8.34 -10.27
N SER A 151 12.85 -8.66 -9.41
CA SER A 151 13.13 -7.86 -8.22
C SER A 151 13.62 -6.44 -8.55
N THR A 152 14.03 -6.18 -9.81
CA THR A 152 14.37 -4.83 -10.28
C THR A 152 13.14 -3.91 -10.40
N LEU A 153 11.93 -4.47 -10.50
CA LEU A 153 10.69 -3.73 -10.54
C LEU A 153 10.39 -3.05 -9.19
N GLU A 154 9.46 -2.10 -9.19
CA GLU A 154 9.04 -1.40 -7.96
C GLU A 154 8.35 -2.36 -6.99
N ASP A 155 8.75 -2.35 -5.73
CA ASP A 155 8.09 -3.14 -4.68
C ASP A 155 6.74 -2.54 -4.27
N ASN A 156 5.94 -3.36 -3.60
CA ASN A 156 4.64 -2.96 -3.06
C ASN A 156 3.71 -2.34 -4.12
N ARG A 157 3.82 -2.85 -5.35
CA ARG A 157 2.98 -2.55 -6.51
C ARG A 157 2.19 -3.76 -6.92
N ILE A 158 1.12 -3.52 -7.61
CA ILE A 158 0.30 -4.55 -8.20
C ILE A 158 0.77 -4.78 -9.62
N TYR A 159 1.00 -6.03 -9.93
CA TYR A 159 1.34 -6.49 -11.26
C TYR A 159 0.36 -7.57 -11.68
N LEU A 160 0.09 -7.64 -12.97
CA LEU A 160 -0.56 -8.77 -13.60
C LEU A 160 0.50 -9.58 -14.33
N ILE A 161 0.59 -10.88 -14.04
CA ILE A 161 1.26 -11.82 -14.92
C ILE A 161 0.24 -12.28 -15.95
N VAL A 162 0.54 -12.04 -17.23
CA VAL A 162 -0.37 -12.28 -18.35
C VAL A 162 0.15 -13.44 -19.16
N GLU A 163 -0.68 -14.45 -19.36
CA GLU A 163 -0.49 -15.49 -20.37
C GLU A 163 -1.24 -15.07 -21.63
N LYS A 164 -0.50 -14.78 -22.71
CA LYS A 164 -1.03 -14.55 -24.04
C LYS A 164 -0.94 -15.85 -24.84
N THR A 165 -2.07 -16.36 -25.28
CA THR A 165 -2.15 -17.56 -26.12
C THR A 165 -2.55 -17.15 -27.53
N GLU A 166 -1.65 -17.34 -28.49
CA GLU A 166 -1.91 -17.07 -29.92
C GLU A 166 -2.82 -18.16 -30.48
N LEU A 167 -3.94 -17.75 -31.09
CA LEU A 167 -4.87 -18.67 -31.70
C LEU A 167 -4.30 -19.17 -33.03
N PRO A 168 -4.30 -20.49 -33.28
CA PRO A 168 -4.05 -21.01 -34.62
C PRO A 168 -5.11 -20.52 -35.62
N ASP A 169 -4.74 -20.43 -36.89
CA ASP A 169 -5.65 -19.98 -37.94
C ASP A 169 -6.91 -20.90 -38.00
N GLY A 170 -8.08 -20.31 -37.84
CA GLY A 170 -9.36 -21.03 -37.80
C GLY A 170 -9.70 -21.67 -36.45
N ALA A 171 -9.00 -21.34 -35.37
CA ALA A 171 -9.39 -21.75 -34.02
C ALA A 171 -10.51 -20.85 -33.48
N GLU A 172 -11.40 -21.43 -32.69
CA GLU A 172 -12.52 -20.73 -32.05
C GLU A 172 -12.47 -20.93 -30.53
N ILE A 173 -13.06 -19.99 -29.83
CA ILE A 173 -13.26 -20.08 -28.38
C ILE A 173 -14.72 -20.44 -28.16
N SER A 174 -14.98 -21.59 -27.55
CA SER A 174 -16.35 -21.98 -27.18
C SER A 174 -16.91 -21.07 -26.07
N GLU A 175 -18.23 -21.04 -25.90
CA GLU A 175 -18.91 -20.32 -24.81
C GLU A 175 -18.38 -20.74 -23.42
N GLU A 176 -17.87 -21.96 -23.29
CA GLU A 176 -17.24 -22.46 -22.07
C GLU A 176 -15.74 -22.05 -21.94
N GLY A 177 -15.23 -21.17 -22.82
CA GLY A 177 -13.82 -20.72 -22.81
C GLY A 177 -12.80 -21.78 -23.25
N LYS A 178 -13.25 -22.86 -23.92
CA LYS A 178 -12.38 -23.91 -24.43
C LYS A 178 -11.92 -23.58 -25.85
N LEU A 179 -10.61 -23.71 -26.11
CA LEU A 179 -10.05 -23.56 -27.43
C LEU A 179 -10.31 -24.80 -28.28
N THR A 180 -10.91 -24.60 -29.43
CA THR A 180 -11.20 -25.65 -30.43
C THR A 180 -10.60 -25.27 -31.78
N ASP A 181 -10.26 -26.26 -32.61
CA ASP A 181 -9.93 -26.02 -34.01
C ASP A 181 -11.24 -25.84 -34.83
N LYS A 182 -11.08 -25.52 -36.11
CA LYS A 182 -12.19 -25.35 -37.07
C LYS A 182 -13.12 -26.56 -37.19
N ASP A 183 -12.70 -27.75 -36.73
CA ASP A 183 -13.45 -28.98 -36.76
C ASP A 183 -14.12 -29.28 -35.35
N GLY A 184 -14.05 -28.30 -34.43
CA GLY A 184 -14.60 -28.40 -33.07
C GLY A 184 -13.78 -29.27 -32.11
N LYS A 185 -12.57 -29.69 -32.51
CA LYS A 185 -11.72 -30.54 -31.66
C LYS A 185 -10.92 -29.66 -30.70
N LYS A 186 -10.93 -30.05 -29.42
CA LYS A 186 -10.20 -29.35 -28.36
C LYS A 186 -8.69 -29.29 -28.63
N LEU A 187 -8.15 -28.08 -28.72
CA LEU A 187 -6.72 -27.81 -28.82
C LEU A 187 -6.02 -28.12 -27.49
N LYS A 188 -4.83 -28.72 -27.57
CA LYS A 188 -3.98 -29.00 -26.40
C LYS A 188 -2.94 -27.90 -26.26
N ASP A 189 -2.39 -27.74 -25.07
CA ASP A 189 -1.34 -26.73 -24.76
C ASP A 189 -0.15 -26.77 -25.73
N LYS A 190 0.20 -27.92 -26.28
CA LYS A 190 1.27 -28.09 -27.28
C LYS A 190 0.91 -27.57 -28.66
N ASP A 191 -0.37 -27.37 -28.95
CA ASP A 191 -0.90 -26.97 -30.25
C ASP A 191 -1.04 -25.44 -30.34
N VAL A 192 -0.78 -24.72 -29.24
CA VAL A 192 -0.89 -23.27 -29.12
C VAL A 192 0.42 -22.64 -28.68
N LYS A 193 0.68 -21.41 -29.12
CA LYS A 193 1.88 -20.66 -28.74
C LYS A 193 1.56 -19.72 -27.57
N LYS A 194 2.17 -20.01 -26.44
CA LYS A 194 2.02 -19.21 -25.23
C LYS A 194 3.21 -18.28 -25.03
N LYS A 195 2.93 -17.03 -24.68
CA LYS A 195 3.91 -16.05 -24.22
C LYS A 195 3.45 -15.46 -22.89
N TYR A 196 4.40 -15.08 -22.06
CA TYR A 196 4.13 -14.48 -20.76
C TYR A 196 4.66 -13.07 -20.69
N ALA A 197 3.86 -12.16 -20.15
CA ALA A 197 4.25 -10.78 -19.91
C ALA A 197 3.88 -10.36 -18.48
N VAL A 198 4.55 -9.33 -18.00
CA VAL A 198 4.19 -8.65 -16.74
C VAL A 198 3.69 -7.27 -17.09
N VAL A 199 2.55 -6.89 -16.51
CA VAL A 199 1.92 -5.59 -16.68
C VAL A 199 1.78 -4.95 -15.31
N LYS A 200 2.28 -3.72 -15.15
CA LYS A 200 2.10 -2.94 -13.93
C LYS A 200 0.74 -2.24 -13.94
N VAL A 201 -0.04 -2.40 -12.88
CA VAL A 201 -1.28 -1.64 -12.70
C VAL A 201 -0.93 -0.21 -12.27
N PRO A 202 -1.39 0.84 -13.00
CA PRO A 202 -0.97 2.23 -12.74
C PRO A 202 -1.81 2.90 -11.64
N ASP A 203 -1.97 2.22 -10.50
CA ASP A 203 -2.78 2.61 -9.35
C ASP A 203 -2.40 3.96 -8.72
N ARG A 204 -1.13 4.34 -8.77
CA ARG A 204 -0.66 5.64 -8.22
C ARG A 204 -1.13 6.84 -9.02
N VAL A 205 -1.37 6.67 -10.30
CA VAL A 205 -1.72 7.77 -11.20
C VAL A 205 -3.23 7.95 -11.25
N TYR A 206 -3.95 6.82 -11.40
CA TYR A 206 -5.40 6.85 -11.66
C TYR A 206 -6.26 6.42 -10.46
N GLY A 207 -5.63 6.06 -9.34
CA GLY A 207 -6.32 5.43 -8.22
C GLY A 207 -6.61 3.95 -8.49
N ARG A 208 -7.28 3.31 -7.55
CA ARG A 208 -7.59 1.88 -7.64
C ARG A 208 -9.00 1.59 -8.14
N TRP A 209 -9.88 2.57 -8.05
CA TRP A 209 -11.31 2.43 -8.25
C TRP A 209 -11.77 3.20 -9.46
N VAL A 210 -12.51 2.55 -10.32
CA VAL A 210 -13.10 3.15 -11.52
C VAL A 210 -14.62 3.00 -11.41
N LYS A 211 -15.33 4.12 -11.39
CA LYS A 211 -16.79 4.11 -11.50
C LYS A 211 -17.16 3.96 -12.98
N ILE A 212 -17.97 2.95 -13.28
CA ILE A 212 -18.43 2.65 -14.64
C ILE A 212 -19.92 2.95 -14.81
N PRO A 213 -20.41 3.18 -16.04
CA PRO A 213 -21.83 3.46 -16.30
C PRO A 213 -22.76 2.38 -15.75
N SER A 214 -23.96 2.82 -15.36
CA SER A 214 -25.01 1.97 -14.85
C SER A 214 -26.37 2.45 -15.36
N SER A 215 -27.18 1.52 -15.81
CA SER A 215 -28.56 1.75 -16.22
C SER A 215 -29.61 1.21 -15.24
N ASP A 216 -29.16 0.52 -14.18
CA ASP A 216 -30.02 -0.18 -13.21
C ASP A 216 -30.10 0.49 -11.84
N GLY A 217 -29.55 1.70 -11.70
CA GLY A 217 -29.57 2.46 -10.45
C GLY A 217 -28.50 2.09 -9.44
N PHE A 218 -27.58 1.19 -9.77
CA PHE A 218 -26.43 0.86 -8.95
C PHE A 218 -25.26 1.81 -9.24
N ASP A 219 -24.45 2.10 -8.23
CA ASP A 219 -23.11 2.63 -8.38
C ASP A 219 -22.16 1.46 -8.67
N ASN A 220 -21.83 1.26 -9.94
CA ASN A 220 -20.93 0.19 -10.36
C ASN A 220 -19.47 0.65 -10.21
N ILE A 221 -18.73 -0.04 -9.35
CA ILE A 221 -17.31 0.21 -9.09
C ILE A 221 -16.50 -0.97 -9.59
N MET A 222 -15.40 -0.70 -10.26
CA MET A 222 -14.50 -1.70 -10.79
C MET A 222 -13.07 -1.47 -10.31
N TYR A 223 -12.35 -2.54 -9.98
CA TYR A 223 -10.91 -2.44 -9.73
C TYR A 223 -10.16 -2.06 -11.00
N LEU A 224 -9.19 -1.18 -10.89
CA LEU A 224 -8.31 -0.84 -12.02
C LEU A 224 -7.58 -2.06 -12.59
N ASP A 225 -7.38 -3.10 -11.78
CA ASP A 225 -6.84 -4.40 -12.20
C ASP A 225 -7.73 -5.04 -13.27
N ASP A 226 -9.04 -5.05 -13.06
CA ASP A 226 -10.02 -5.64 -13.97
C ASP A 226 -10.18 -4.77 -15.22
N VAL A 227 -10.09 -3.45 -15.08
CA VAL A 227 -9.99 -2.55 -16.24
C VAL A 227 -8.74 -2.90 -17.07
N CYS A 228 -7.60 -3.12 -16.43
CA CYS A 228 -6.39 -3.56 -17.12
C CYS A 228 -6.58 -4.94 -17.79
N ARG A 229 -7.27 -5.88 -17.12
CA ARG A 229 -7.57 -7.21 -17.72
C ARG A 229 -8.46 -7.08 -18.95
N PHE A 230 -9.52 -6.29 -18.87
CA PHE A 230 -10.39 -5.99 -20.01
C PHE A 230 -9.61 -5.38 -21.19
N CYS A 231 -8.67 -4.48 -20.90
CA CYS A 231 -7.90 -3.77 -21.91
C CYS A 231 -6.74 -4.57 -22.52
N LEU A 232 -6.44 -5.79 -22.06
CA LEU A 232 -5.31 -6.58 -22.59
C LEU A 232 -5.33 -6.74 -24.12
N PRO A 233 -6.46 -6.97 -24.80
CA PRO A 233 -6.50 -6.99 -26.25
C PRO A 233 -6.03 -5.67 -26.89
N LEU A 234 -6.31 -4.53 -26.27
CA LEU A 234 -5.89 -3.20 -26.72
C LEU A 234 -4.41 -2.94 -26.45
N VAL A 235 -3.88 -3.48 -25.34
CA VAL A 235 -2.45 -3.39 -24.98
C VAL A 235 -1.59 -4.19 -25.95
N PHE A 236 -2.09 -5.32 -26.45
CA PHE A 236 -1.37 -6.21 -27.40
C PHE A 236 -1.84 -6.04 -28.84
N LEU A 237 -2.26 -4.84 -29.24
CA LEU A 237 -2.62 -4.55 -30.64
C LEU A 237 -1.49 -4.89 -31.61
N GLY A 238 -1.85 -5.36 -32.81
CA GLY A 238 -0.89 -5.74 -33.85
C GLY A 238 -0.32 -7.17 -33.76
N PHE A 239 -0.69 -7.91 -32.71
CA PHE A 239 -0.41 -9.34 -32.62
C PHE A 239 -1.54 -10.15 -33.27
N LYS A 240 -1.24 -11.43 -33.59
CA LYS A 240 -2.28 -12.39 -34.02
C LYS A 240 -3.39 -12.46 -32.96
N GLU A 241 -4.59 -12.79 -33.40
CA GLU A 241 -5.72 -13.06 -32.53
C GLU A 241 -5.29 -13.96 -31.35
N SER A 242 -5.63 -13.56 -30.14
CA SER A 242 -5.08 -14.18 -28.94
C SER A 242 -6.07 -14.11 -27.80
N THR A 243 -5.99 -15.11 -26.92
CA THR A 243 -6.66 -15.07 -25.62
C THR A 243 -5.68 -14.64 -24.53
N TYR A 244 -6.24 -14.07 -23.47
CA TYR A 244 -5.47 -13.56 -22.34
C TYR A 244 -6.00 -14.12 -21.04
N ARG A 245 -5.09 -14.62 -20.20
CA ARG A 245 -5.37 -14.92 -18.79
C ARG A 245 -4.40 -14.12 -17.94
N ALA A 246 -4.92 -13.38 -16.97
CA ALA A 246 -4.09 -12.48 -16.17
C ALA A 246 -4.39 -12.67 -14.67
N TYR A 247 -3.33 -12.86 -13.90
CA TYR A 247 -3.37 -13.09 -12.47
C TYR A 247 -2.57 -12.02 -11.74
N SER A 248 -3.14 -11.47 -10.68
CA SER A 248 -2.46 -10.46 -9.89
C SER A 248 -1.35 -11.06 -9.02
N PHE A 249 -0.28 -10.32 -8.86
CA PHE A 249 0.73 -10.60 -7.86
C PHE A 249 1.32 -9.29 -7.31
N LYS A 250 1.88 -9.41 -6.13
CA LYS A 250 2.57 -8.34 -5.44
C LYS A 250 3.78 -8.95 -4.74
N PHE A 251 4.88 -8.26 -4.73
CA PHE A 251 6.03 -8.62 -3.91
C PHE A 251 6.45 -7.45 -3.03
N THR A 252 7.11 -7.76 -1.94
CA THR A 252 7.61 -6.80 -0.96
C THR A 252 9.09 -7.04 -0.77
N LYS A 253 9.88 -6.00 -0.90
CA LYS A 253 11.31 -6.01 -0.68
C LYS A 253 11.64 -5.76 0.77
N ASP A 254 12.85 -6.16 1.20
CA ASP A 254 13.37 -5.77 2.49
C ASP A 254 13.45 -4.24 2.60
N ALA A 255 12.95 -3.71 3.70
CA ALA A 255 12.87 -2.27 3.95
C ALA A 255 14.00 -1.74 4.84
N GLU A 256 14.85 -2.60 5.39
CA GLU A 256 15.96 -2.12 6.22
C GLU A 256 17.06 -1.49 5.38
N MET A 257 17.57 -0.39 5.89
CA MET A 257 18.74 0.27 5.33
C MET A 257 19.99 -0.28 5.98
N GLU A 258 20.85 -0.91 5.21
CA GLU A 258 22.24 -1.01 5.59
C GLU A 258 22.91 0.34 5.29
N LEU A 259 23.23 1.08 6.35
CA LEU A 259 24.06 2.28 6.23
C LEU A 259 25.51 1.78 6.12
N GLU A 260 26.04 1.79 4.92
CA GLU A 260 27.46 1.53 4.72
C GLU A 260 28.29 2.52 5.55
N ASN A 261 29.25 2.01 6.32
CA ASN A 261 30.19 2.80 7.12
C ASN A 261 31.30 3.42 6.24
N ASP A 262 30.92 3.96 5.09
CA ASP A 262 31.84 4.65 4.22
C ASP A 262 32.13 6.07 4.78
N ALA A 263 33.40 6.35 5.07
CA ALA A 263 33.82 7.60 5.70
C ALA A 263 33.66 8.83 4.79
N ASP A 264 33.49 8.60 3.47
CA ASP A 264 33.53 9.66 2.47
C ASP A 264 32.22 10.41 2.27
N PHE A 265 31.10 9.90 2.82
CA PHE A 265 29.79 10.52 2.65
C PHE A 265 29.23 11.12 3.95
N GLY A 266 28.61 12.29 3.84
CA GLY A 266 27.87 12.90 4.95
C GLY A 266 26.64 12.06 5.35
N THR A 267 26.19 12.19 6.61
CA THR A 267 25.05 11.41 7.15
C THR A 267 23.79 11.49 6.28
N MET A 268 23.45 12.67 5.72
CA MET A 268 22.29 12.84 4.85
C MET A 268 22.46 12.12 3.52
N GLU A 269 23.65 12.08 2.96
CA GLU A 269 23.96 11.39 1.71
C GLU A 269 23.91 9.86 1.91
N LYS A 270 24.45 9.37 3.02
CA LYS A 270 24.36 7.96 3.40
C LYS A 270 22.90 7.50 3.52
N ILE A 271 22.04 8.29 4.17
CA ILE A 271 20.62 7.98 4.31
C ILE A 271 19.93 8.02 2.93
N ALA A 272 20.25 9.00 2.08
CA ALA A 272 19.70 9.08 0.73
C ALA A 272 20.13 7.89 -0.15
N LEU A 273 21.38 7.43 -0.04
CA LEU A 273 21.88 6.22 -0.70
C LEU A 273 21.19 4.98 -0.15
N GLY A 274 21.02 4.87 1.16
CA GLY A 274 20.29 3.78 1.80
C GLY A 274 18.82 3.71 1.38
N VAL A 275 18.13 4.85 1.24
CA VAL A 275 16.76 4.91 0.68
C VAL A 275 16.73 4.42 -0.78
N ASN A 276 17.75 4.72 -1.57
CA ASN A 276 17.85 4.23 -2.95
C ASN A 276 18.22 2.74 -3.03
N SER A 277 19.06 2.23 -2.12
CA SER A 277 19.43 0.80 -2.07
C SER A 277 18.23 -0.09 -1.71
N ARG A 278 17.30 0.37 -0.87
CA ARG A 278 16.02 -0.32 -0.62
C ARG A 278 15.24 -0.63 -1.91
N LYS A 279 15.34 0.22 -2.92
CA LYS A 279 14.66 0.01 -4.21
C LYS A 279 15.22 -1.20 -4.98
N ARG A 280 16.44 -1.65 -4.63
CA ARG A 280 17.14 -2.78 -5.25
C ARG A 280 17.17 -4.04 -4.37
N GLY A 281 16.53 -4.02 -3.19
CA GLY A 281 16.52 -5.14 -2.24
C GLY A 281 15.87 -6.41 -2.82
N GLU A 282 16.23 -7.56 -2.28
CA GLU A 282 15.63 -8.85 -2.61
C GLU A 282 14.15 -8.91 -2.18
N ALA A 283 13.35 -9.67 -2.90
CA ALA A 283 11.95 -9.89 -2.54
C ALA A 283 11.87 -10.84 -1.33
N VAL A 284 11.30 -10.36 -0.23
CA VAL A 284 11.13 -11.14 1.02
C VAL A 284 9.73 -11.71 1.18
N ARG A 285 8.77 -11.25 0.40
CA ARG A 285 7.39 -11.73 0.40
C ARG A 285 6.78 -11.60 -0.98
N VAL A 286 6.08 -12.63 -1.42
CA VAL A 286 5.31 -12.65 -2.66
C VAL A 286 3.88 -13.08 -2.35
N ILE A 287 2.90 -12.29 -2.76
CA ILE A 287 1.49 -12.65 -2.70
C ILE A 287 1.00 -12.73 -4.13
N TYR A 288 0.27 -13.77 -4.46
CA TYR A 288 -0.26 -14.00 -5.80
C TYR A 288 -1.67 -14.57 -5.74
N ASP A 289 -2.43 -14.34 -6.79
CA ASP A 289 -3.77 -14.89 -6.97
C ASP A 289 -3.74 -16.43 -6.86
N SER A 290 -4.53 -17.00 -5.95
CA SER A 290 -4.61 -18.45 -5.73
C SER A 290 -5.09 -19.23 -6.95
N ALA A 291 -5.82 -18.58 -7.86
CA ALA A 291 -6.27 -19.17 -9.12
C ALA A 291 -5.13 -19.26 -10.17
N MET A 292 -3.96 -18.66 -9.91
CA MET A 292 -2.82 -18.70 -10.83
C MET A 292 -2.33 -20.15 -11.05
N PRO A 293 -2.20 -20.60 -12.31
CA PRO A 293 -1.69 -21.94 -12.62
C PRO A 293 -0.29 -22.18 -12.05
N LYS A 294 -0.02 -23.41 -11.57
CA LYS A 294 1.27 -23.79 -10.95
C LYS A 294 2.47 -23.51 -11.84
N GLU A 295 2.34 -23.66 -13.15
CA GLU A 295 3.40 -23.34 -14.11
C GLU A 295 3.77 -21.84 -14.08
N MET A 296 2.75 -20.97 -14.06
CA MET A 296 2.97 -19.53 -13.94
C MET A 296 3.57 -19.15 -12.58
N GLN A 297 3.09 -19.77 -11.50
CA GLN A 297 3.68 -19.58 -10.16
C GLN A 297 5.17 -19.94 -10.15
N LYS A 298 5.56 -21.05 -10.80
CA LYS A 298 6.95 -21.49 -10.88
C LYS A 298 7.78 -20.44 -11.66
N LYS A 299 7.33 -20.02 -12.84
CA LYS A 299 8.00 -19.00 -13.64
C LYS A 299 8.17 -17.67 -12.89
N LEU A 300 7.12 -17.25 -12.16
CA LEU A 300 7.15 -16.03 -11.36
C LEU A 300 8.22 -16.13 -10.25
N ARG A 301 8.27 -17.24 -9.51
CA ARG A 301 9.26 -17.44 -8.44
C ARG A 301 10.69 -17.46 -8.97
N GLU A 302 10.92 -18.15 -10.08
CA GLU A 302 12.25 -18.22 -10.73
C GLU A 302 12.73 -16.80 -11.12
N ARG A 303 11.83 -15.95 -11.62
CA ARG A 303 12.17 -14.56 -12.03
C ARG A 303 12.25 -13.58 -10.88
N LEU A 304 11.60 -13.85 -9.74
CA LEU A 304 11.74 -13.07 -8.51
C LEU A 304 12.96 -13.47 -7.67
N ASN A 305 13.67 -14.51 -8.09
CA ASN A 305 14.82 -15.06 -7.36
C ASN A 305 14.52 -15.32 -5.86
N THR A 306 13.27 -15.76 -5.58
CA THR A 306 12.83 -16.00 -4.19
C THR A 306 13.42 -17.28 -3.65
N LYS A 307 13.97 -17.22 -2.44
CA LYS A 307 14.46 -18.40 -1.71
C LYS A 307 13.29 -19.27 -1.22
N GLU A 308 13.51 -20.53 -0.95
CA GLU A 308 12.47 -21.45 -0.41
C GLU A 308 11.90 -20.96 0.94
N LEU A 309 12.64 -20.18 1.70
CA LEU A 309 12.24 -19.61 3.00
C LEU A 309 11.39 -18.34 2.87
N ASP A 310 11.31 -17.74 1.68
CA ASP A 310 10.54 -16.53 1.47
C ASP A 310 9.04 -16.84 1.54
N ALA A 311 8.29 -15.97 2.22
CA ALA A 311 6.87 -16.13 2.38
C ALA A 311 6.14 -15.93 1.05
N SER A 312 5.89 -17.03 0.32
CA SER A 312 5.00 -17.06 -0.82
C SER A 312 3.60 -17.43 -0.36
N LEU A 313 2.64 -16.53 -0.48
CA LEU A 313 1.28 -16.71 -0.01
C LEU A 313 0.31 -16.67 -1.19
N ALA A 314 -0.52 -17.72 -1.28
CA ALA A 314 -1.70 -17.67 -2.14
C ALA A 314 -2.72 -16.71 -1.51
N GLY A 315 -3.09 -15.68 -2.24
CA GLY A 315 -4.07 -14.67 -1.84
C GLY A 315 -5.35 -14.73 -2.67
N GLY A 316 -6.21 -13.73 -2.52
CA GLY A 316 -7.38 -13.55 -3.37
C GLY A 316 -6.99 -13.01 -4.78
N ARG A 317 -8.03 -12.77 -5.59
CA ARG A 317 -7.92 -12.17 -6.92
C ARG A 317 -7.23 -10.80 -6.90
N TYR A 318 -7.50 -10.02 -5.87
CA TYR A 318 -6.96 -8.66 -5.71
C TYR A 318 -5.90 -8.62 -4.62
N GLN A 319 -4.87 -7.84 -4.88
CA GLN A 319 -3.79 -7.60 -3.94
C GLN A 319 -3.85 -6.14 -3.45
N ASN A 320 -3.04 -5.83 -2.42
CA ASN A 320 -2.90 -4.46 -1.92
C ASN A 320 -4.19 -3.85 -1.34
N HIS A 321 -4.84 -4.59 -0.48
CA HIS A 321 -6.13 -4.23 0.14
C HIS A 321 -6.11 -2.91 0.95
N LYS A 322 -4.94 -2.28 1.19
CA LYS A 322 -4.88 -0.92 1.75
C LYS A 322 -5.71 0.09 0.95
N ASP A 323 -5.92 -0.19 -0.34
CA ASP A 323 -6.66 0.69 -1.24
C ASP A 323 -8.17 0.73 -0.91
N LEU A 324 -8.68 -0.20 -0.08
CA LEU A 324 -10.02 -0.15 0.52
C LEU A 324 -10.24 1.15 1.31
N MET A 325 -9.19 1.74 1.89
CA MET A 325 -9.26 3.05 2.57
C MET A 325 -9.67 4.20 1.64
N SER A 326 -9.50 4.03 0.33
CA SER A 326 -9.84 5.01 -0.69
C SER A 326 -11.07 4.62 -1.53
N PHE A 327 -11.86 3.66 -1.05
CA PHE A 327 -13.09 3.26 -1.74
C PHE A 327 -14.02 4.47 -1.89
N PRO A 328 -14.60 4.72 -3.09
CA PRO A 328 -15.45 5.88 -3.34
C PRO A 328 -16.75 5.80 -2.53
N ASP A 329 -17.20 6.93 -2.02
CA ASP A 329 -18.45 6.97 -1.24
C ASP A 329 -19.73 7.03 -2.09
N CYS A 330 -19.58 7.25 -3.36
CA CYS A 330 -20.69 7.32 -4.32
C CYS A 330 -21.85 8.27 -3.92
N GLY A 331 -21.61 9.14 -2.94
CA GLY A 331 -22.63 10.03 -2.39
C GLY A 331 -23.33 9.50 -1.13
N HIS A 332 -23.05 8.27 -0.71
CA HIS A 332 -23.61 7.61 0.48
C HIS A 332 -22.96 8.11 1.77
N LYS A 333 -23.36 9.29 2.23
CA LYS A 333 -22.79 9.90 3.45
C LYS A 333 -23.14 9.14 4.71
N GLU A 334 -24.26 8.45 4.72
CA GLU A 334 -24.77 7.61 5.81
C GLU A 334 -23.89 6.37 6.07
N LEU A 335 -23.10 5.96 5.09
CA LEU A 335 -22.15 4.84 5.19
C LEU A 335 -20.78 5.23 5.76
N LYS A 336 -20.65 6.48 6.25
CA LYS A 336 -19.45 7.01 6.90
C LYS A 336 -19.78 7.65 8.23
N TYR A 337 -18.76 7.76 9.09
CA TYR A 337 -18.88 8.62 10.26
C TYR A 337 -19.04 10.09 9.85
N GLU A 338 -19.80 10.83 10.63
CA GLU A 338 -19.88 12.28 10.50
C GLU A 338 -18.48 12.90 10.70
N LYS A 339 -18.10 13.78 9.77
CA LYS A 339 -16.82 14.46 9.85
C LYS A 339 -16.87 15.59 10.86
N TRP A 340 -16.10 15.45 11.91
CA TRP A 340 -15.90 16.52 12.88
C TRP A 340 -14.76 17.46 12.42
N ALA A 341 -15.08 18.74 12.29
CA ALA A 341 -14.06 19.76 12.05
C ALA A 341 -13.34 20.06 13.37
N PRO A 342 -11.99 20.14 13.38
CA PRO A 342 -11.26 20.55 14.57
C PRO A 342 -11.69 21.93 15.06
N ILE A 343 -11.96 22.06 16.34
CA ILE A 343 -12.43 23.29 16.98
C ILE A 343 -11.29 24.30 17.06
N MET A 344 -11.49 25.49 16.53
CA MET A 344 -10.57 26.61 16.76
C MET A 344 -10.96 27.31 18.06
N LYS A 345 -10.07 27.33 19.04
CA LYS A 345 -10.28 28.08 20.29
C LYS A 345 -10.35 29.57 20.03
N THR A 346 -11.24 30.26 20.74
CA THR A 346 -11.55 31.70 20.55
C THR A 346 -10.33 32.59 20.73
N GLU A 347 -9.45 32.26 21.67
CA GLU A 347 -8.18 33.00 21.89
C GLU A 347 -7.27 33.02 20.66
N PHE A 348 -7.32 31.96 19.81
CA PHE A 348 -6.56 31.92 18.55
C PHE A 348 -7.29 32.60 17.37
N LEU A 349 -8.52 33.06 17.56
CA LEU A 349 -9.28 33.82 16.58
C LEU A 349 -9.21 35.33 16.77
N SER A 350 -8.83 35.80 17.98
CA SER A 350 -8.75 37.23 18.27
C SER A 350 -7.68 37.93 17.41
N ASN A 351 -7.81 39.24 17.23
CA ASN A 351 -6.83 40.07 16.55
C ASN A 351 -5.64 40.46 17.45
N GLU A 352 -5.69 40.06 18.73
CA GLU A 352 -4.63 40.32 19.69
C GLU A 352 -3.41 39.43 19.44
N SER A 353 -2.24 39.85 19.88
CA SER A 353 -1.01 39.07 19.82
C SER A 353 -1.16 37.79 20.63
N ILE A 354 -0.99 36.62 19.98
CA ILE A 354 -1.02 35.33 20.70
C ILE A 354 0.19 35.18 21.61
N LEU A 355 1.33 35.74 21.29
CA LEU A 355 2.53 35.70 22.13
C LEU A 355 2.31 36.52 23.42
N ASP A 356 1.60 37.63 23.36
CA ASP A 356 1.29 38.45 24.55
C ASP A 356 0.24 37.75 25.43
N GLN A 357 -0.72 37.07 24.82
CA GLN A 357 -1.66 36.21 25.55
C GLN A 357 -0.97 35.04 26.24
N ILE A 358 0.05 34.42 25.62
CA ILE A 358 0.84 33.33 26.22
C ILE A 358 1.66 33.83 27.40
N ARG A 359 2.16 35.08 27.36
CA ARG A 359 2.86 35.69 28.50
C ARG A 359 1.95 35.91 29.71
N GLN A 360 0.66 36.13 29.48
CA GLN A 360 -0.31 36.35 30.54
C GLN A 360 -0.80 35.04 31.13
N LYS A 361 -0.97 33.98 30.33
CA LYS A 361 -1.53 32.71 30.73
C LYS A 361 -1.11 31.59 29.79
N ASP A 362 -0.86 30.40 30.35
CA ASP A 362 -0.62 29.18 29.58
C ASP A 362 -1.78 28.90 28.61
N ARG A 363 -1.44 28.47 27.39
CA ARG A 363 -2.40 28.09 26.35
C ARG A 363 -2.23 26.61 26.02
N PHE A 364 -3.35 25.89 26.01
CA PHE A 364 -3.38 24.46 25.77
C PHE A 364 -4.15 24.13 24.49
N ILE A 365 -3.57 23.28 23.64
CA ILE A 365 -4.21 22.76 22.43
C ILE A 365 -4.22 21.21 22.52
N HIS A 366 -5.39 20.61 22.38
CA HIS A 366 -5.58 19.17 22.36
C HIS A 366 -5.84 18.72 20.92
N VAL A 367 -4.79 18.40 20.18
CA VAL A 367 -4.92 17.86 18.82
C VAL A 367 -5.28 16.35 18.88
N PRO A 368 -6.06 15.85 17.91
CA PRO A 368 -6.60 16.53 16.71
C PRO A 368 -7.91 17.29 16.94
N TYR A 369 -8.48 17.26 18.15
CA TYR A 369 -9.80 17.87 18.46
C TYR A 369 -9.78 19.38 18.38
N HIS A 370 -8.67 20.00 18.80
CA HIS A 370 -8.43 21.42 18.55
C HIS A 370 -7.61 21.59 17.26
N SER A 371 -7.90 22.67 16.55
CA SER A 371 -7.20 22.98 15.29
C SER A 371 -5.73 23.28 15.52
N PHE A 372 -4.87 22.58 14.79
CA PHE A 372 -3.43 22.81 14.75
C PHE A 372 -3.05 24.22 14.22
N ASN A 373 -4.00 24.90 13.55
CA ASN A 373 -3.78 26.27 13.09
C ASN A 373 -3.49 27.25 14.23
N GLY A 374 -3.91 26.96 15.47
CA GLY A 374 -3.51 27.73 16.65
C GLY A 374 -1.98 27.76 16.82
N TYR A 375 -1.33 26.61 16.74
CA TYR A 375 0.12 26.50 16.81
C TYR A 375 0.82 27.17 15.61
N ILE A 376 0.26 26.99 14.41
CA ILE A 376 0.78 27.68 13.21
C ILE A 376 0.74 29.20 13.38
N ARG A 377 -0.31 29.74 14.02
CA ARG A 377 -0.41 31.17 14.31
C ARG A 377 0.71 31.63 15.23
N VAL A 378 1.02 30.89 16.30
CA VAL A 378 2.14 31.18 17.20
C VAL A 378 3.46 31.27 16.41
N LEU A 379 3.74 30.31 15.55
CA LEU A 379 4.96 30.29 14.74
C LEU A 379 5.02 31.47 13.76
N ARG A 380 3.90 31.79 13.10
CA ARG A 380 3.84 32.91 12.15
C ARG A 380 4.05 34.25 12.84
N GLU A 381 3.44 34.46 14.00
CA GLU A 381 3.63 35.67 14.79
C GLU A 381 5.09 35.74 15.31
N ALA A 382 5.62 34.63 15.82
CA ALA A 382 7.02 34.55 16.23
C ALA A 382 8.00 34.85 15.07
N ALA A 383 7.65 34.45 13.84
CA ALA A 383 8.49 34.70 12.66
C ALA A 383 8.55 36.17 12.28
N THR A 384 7.55 36.99 12.62
CA THR A 384 7.44 38.40 12.21
C THR A 384 7.71 39.40 13.34
N LYS A 385 7.39 39.05 14.61
CA LYS A 385 7.56 39.97 15.75
C LYS A 385 9.04 40.29 16.00
N PRO A 386 9.44 41.60 16.10
CA PRO A 386 10.82 42.01 16.32
C PRO A 386 11.41 41.54 17.65
N GLU A 387 10.59 41.37 18.68
CA GLU A 387 11.01 40.96 20.03
C GLU A 387 11.48 39.51 20.07
N VAL A 388 10.99 38.66 19.15
CA VAL A 388 11.45 37.28 19.02
C VAL A 388 12.81 37.27 18.33
N LYS A 389 13.82 36.82 19.05
CA LYS A 389 15.21 36.75 18.56
C LYS A 389 15.59 35.38 18.04
N ALA A 390 14.99 34.34 18.60
CA ALA A 390 15.30 32.95 18.22
C ALA A 390 14.10 32.05 18.31
N ILE A 391 14.05 31.00 17.46
CA ILE A 391 13.10 29.89 17.50
C ILE A 391 13.90 28.59 17.55
N LYS A 392 13.59 27.73 18.52
CA LYS A 392 14.19 26.39 18.63
C LYS A 392 13.08 25.34 18.62
N THR A 393 13.23 24.31 17.82
CA THR A 393 12.22 23.27 17.66
C THR A 393 12.83 21.92 17.31
N THR A 394 12.10 20.85 17.63
CA THR A 394 12.38 19.49 17.16
C THR A 394 11.31 19.06 16.18
N LEU A 395 11.68 18.36 15.12
CA LEU A 395 10.81 17.93 14.03
C LEU A 395 11.02 16.44 13.81
N TYR A 396 9.95 15.64 13.97
CA TYR A 396 10.00 14.19 13.80
C TYR A 396 9.36 13.78 12.46
N ARG A 397 8.08 14.15 12.23
CA ARG A 397 7.35 13.92 10.99
C ARG A 397 6.81 15.23 10.45
N LEU A 398 7.03 15.45 9.18
CA LEU A 398 6.62 16.68 8.50
C LEU A 398 5.62 16.38 7.39
N ALA A 399 4.55 17.16 7.33
CA ALA A 399 3.63 17.11 6.21
C ALA A 399 4.35 17.41 4.89
N LYS A 400 3.88 16.82 3.80
CA LYS A 400 4.43 17.05 2.44
C LYS A 400 4.50 18.55 2.08
N ASP A 401 3.51 19.33 2.55
CA ASP A 401 3.46 20.80 2.45
C ASP A 401 3.43 21.42 3.87
N SER A 402 4.56 21.33 4.60
CA SER A 402 4.64 21.70 6.00
C SER A 402 4.54 23.20 6.22
N LYS A 403 3.41 23.65 6.81
CA LYS A 403 3.23 25.04 7.27
C LYS A 403 4.21 25.42 8.37
N VAL A 404 4.63 24.45 9.20
CA VAL A 404 5.63 24.64 10.26
C VAL A 404 6.97 25.04 9.64
N VAL A 405 7.48 24.24 8.69
CA VAL A 405 8.76 24.54 8.04
C VAL A 405 8.71 25.87 7.27
N LYS A 406 7.60 26.16 6.59
CA LYS A 406 7.42 27.47 5.93
C LYS A 406 7.53 28.64 6.91
N ALA A 407 6.94 28.52 8.10
CA ALA A 407 7.03 29.55 9.13
C ALA A 407 8.47 29.69 9.67
N LEU A 408 9.20 28.59 9.85
CA LEU A 408 10.59 28.60 10.29
C LEU A 408 11.53 29.26 9.25
N ILE A 409 11.35 28.93 7.98
CA ILE A 409 12.10 29.58 6.88
C ILE A 409 11.79 31.10 6.85
N THR A 410 10.52 31.48 7.02
CA THR A 410 10.14 32.88 7.09
C THR A 410 10.80 33.57 8.28
N ALA A 411 10.90 32.95 9.43
CA ALA A 411 11.58 33.47 10.60
C ALA A 411 13.08 33.72 10.33
N ALA A 412 13.76 32.76 9.71
CA ALA A 412 15.17 32.89 9.34
C ALA A 412 15.39 34.05 8.36
N ARG A 413 14.53 34.16 7.34
CA ARG A 413 14.58 35.29 6.37
C ARG A 413 14.31 36.65 7.01
N ASN A 414 13.56 36.70 8.10
CA ASN A 414 13.35 37.91 8.92
C ASN A 414 14.46 38.11 9.95
N GLY A 415 15.63 37.50 9.79
CA GLY A 415 16.82 37.71 10.60
C GLY A 415 16.79 37.03 11.98
N LYS A 416 15.88 36.08 12.23
CA LYS A 416 15.82 35.36 13.51
C LYS A 416 16.76 34.16 13.52
N LYS A 417 17.33 33.85 14.68
CA LYS A 417 18.12 32.61 14.86
C LYS A 417 17.18 31.42 14.93
N VAL A 418 17.13 30.60 13.90
CA VAL A 418 16.30 29.37 13.88
C VAL A 418 17.20 28.16 14.08
N THR A 419 16.85 27.32 15.06
CA THR A 419 17.48 26.01 15.28
C THR A 419 16.41 24.94 15.18
N ALA A 420 16.47 24.09 14.17
CA ALA A 420 15.58 22.95 13.99
C ALA A 420 16.39 21.64 14.08
N VAL A 421 16.03 20.77 14.99
CA VAL A 421 16.54 19.39 15.08
C VAL A 421 15.58 18.49 14.34
N VAL A 422 16.05 17.82 13.28
CA VAL A 422 15.22 16.96 12.42
C VAL A 422 15.65 15.51 12.59
N GLU A 423 14.69 14.62 12.85
CA GLU A 423 14.91 13.18 12.81
C GLU A 423 14.92 12.69 11.36
N LEU A 424 16.11 12.44 10.81
CA LEU A 424 16.25 12.02 9.42
C LEU A 424 15.77 10.60 9.17
N LEU A 425 15.86 9.72 10.17
CA LEU A 425 15.46 8.31 10.10
C LEU A 425 14.01 8.08 10.57
N ALA A 426 13.18 9.12 10.59
CA ALA A 426 11.75 8.97 10.85
C ALA A 426 11.16 8.06 9.78
N ARG A 427 10.81 6.83 10.18
CA ARG A 427 10.44 5.75 9.28
C ARG A 427 9.29 6.14 8.34
N PHE A 428 9.47 5.94 7.04
CA PHE A 428 8.63 6.34 5.89
C PHE A 428 8.62 7.82 5.55
N ASP A 429 9.21 8.67 6.36
CA ASP A 429 9.29 10.11 6.13
C ASP A 429 10.74 10.56 5.83
N GLU A 430 11.68 9.61 5.67
CA GLU A 430 13.11 9.87 5.46
C GLU A 430 13.33 10.79 4.25
N GLU A 431 12.71 10.47 3.12
CA GLU A 431 12.84 11.27 1.88
C GLU A 431 12.27 12.68 2.06
N SER A 432 11.11 12.81 2.73
CA SER A 432 10.49 14.09 3.05
C SER A 432 11.35 14.92 4.01
N ASN A 433 11.86 14.28 5.06
CA ASN A 433 12.68 14.96 6.08
C ASN A 433 14.03 15.40 5.51
N ILE A 434 14.67 14.59 4.66
CA ILE A 434 15.89 14.99 3.93
C ILE A 434 15.60 16.19 3.04
N LYS A 435 14.53 16.18 2.26
CA LYS A 435 14.14 17.29 1.38
C LYS A 435 13.93 18.57 2.17
N TRP A 436 13.19 18.53 3.29
CA TRP A 436 12.96 19.70 4.13
C TRP A 436 14.23 20.17 4.84
N SER A 437 15.09 19.24 5.29
CA SER A 437 16.38 19.60 5.91
C SER A 437 17.26 20.35 4.94
N LYS A 438 17.41 19.90 3.70
CA LYS A 438 18.16 20.62 2.66
C LYS A 438 17.60 22.03 2.44
N ARG A 439 16.26 22.13 2.29
CA ARG A 439 15.61 23.42 2.07
C ARG A 439 15.70 24.40 3.24
N MET A 440 15.87 23.91 4.47
CA MET A 440 16.09 24.76 5.64
C MET A 440 17.55 25.22 5.78
N GLN A 441 18.50 24.55 5.12
CA GLN A 441 19.92 24.92 5.08
C GLN A 441 20.21 25.99 4.02
N GLU A 442 19.41 26.07 2.94
CA GLU A 442 19.43 27.14 1.93
C GLU A 442 18.97 28.49 2.51
#